data_487ed250753fee2aadfe746c72ff0e1d
#
_entry.id   487ed250753fee2aadfe746c72ff0e1d
#
_cell.length_a   1.000
_cell.length_b   1.000
_cell.length_c   1.000
_cell.angle_alpha   90.00
_cell.angle_beta   90.00
_cell.angle_gamma   90.00
#
_symmetry.space_group_name_H-M   'P 1'
#
loop_
_entity.id
_entity.type
_entity.pdbx_description
1 polymer ?
#
loop_
_entity_poly.entity_id
_entity_poly.type
_entity_poly.pdbx_seq_one_letter_code
_entity_poly.pdbx_strand_id
1 'polypeptide(L)'
;IWITTEGGGFSAFEAGDGCFTHYNTANGLPSDVAFQIAEDDNGMFWISTNNGLVAFDPAERKTKYVYTVANSLLSNQFNYKSSYKSEDGTLYFGCIEGLISFTPKRLNKQQNKLPPIYITDFSLLDFSDDGSTSTLYDKSIIACDTLYLRHNQNSFSLQLSVLSYRKSPGMHLSYRMEGYDDEWCEAPANGAKLPYAKLPPGNYTFHAR
;
A
#
# COMPACT_ATOMS: atom_id res chain seq x y z
N ILE A 1 10.02 -8.44 28.44
CA ILE A 1 11.17 -7.58 28.15
C ILE A 1 11.40 -7.60 26.63
N TRP A 2 11.67 -6.42 26.03
CA TRP A 2 11.95 -6.28 24.61
C TRP A 2 13.42 -5.88 24.40
N ILE A 3 14.07 -6.52 23.43
CA ILE A 3 15.50 -6.37 23.20
C ILE A 3 15.73 -6.21 21.70
N THR A 4 16.38 -5.13 21.30
CA THR A 4 16.84 -4.92 19.92
C THR A 4 18.25 -5.46 19.73
N THR A 5 18.55 -5.96 18.55
CA THR A 5 19.85 -6.53 18.22
C THR A 5 20.37 -6.06 16.87
N GLU A 6 21.68 -6.11 16.72
CA GLU A 6 22.40 -5.75 15.51
C GLU A 6 22.69 -7.02 14.69
N GLY A 7 21.67 -7.48 13.94
CA GLY A 7 21.80 -8.65 13.07
C GLY A 7 20.81 -9.78 13.34
N GLY A 8 19.99 -9.70 14.42
CA GLY A 8 18.95 -10.68 14.73
C GLY A 8 17.55 -10.08 14.83
N GLY A 9 17.37 -8.83 14.41
CA GLY A 9 16.12 -8.09 14.57
C GLY A 9 15.87 -7.65 15.99
N PHE A 10 14.69 -7.95 16.54
CA PHE A 10 14.39 -7.73 17.96
C PHE A 10 13.68 -8.95 18.57
N SER A 11 13.65 -9.01 19.88
CA SER A 11 13.14 -10.17 20.59
C SER A 11 12.28 -9.77 21.78
N ALA A 12 11.23 -10.52 22.02
CA ALA A 12 10.46 -10.50 23.26
C ALA A 12 10.95 -11.62 24.17
N PHE A 13 11.29 -11.29 25.41
CA PHE A 13 11.57 -12.25 26.47
C PHE A 13 10.38 -12.34 27.42
N GLU A 14 9.82 -13.54 27.58
CA GLU A 14 8.73 -13.84 28.49
C GLU A 14 9.31 -14.34 29.82
N ALA A 15 9.21 -13.52 30.85
CA ALA A 15 9.79 -13.87 32.16
C ALA A 15 9.12 -15.07 32.84
N GLY A 16 7.87 -15.39 32.50
CA GLY A 16 7.14 -16.54 33.06
C GLY A 16 7.64 -17.88 32.55
N ASP A 17 7.94 -17.94 31.25
CA ASP A 17 8.30 -19.19 30.56
C ASP A 17 9.79 -19.30 30.26
N GLY A 18 10.54 -18.20 30.44
CA GLY A 18 11.97 -18.11 30.09
C GLY A 18 12.26 -18.19 28.62
N CYS A 19 11.25 -17.98 27.75
CA CYS A 19 11.34 -18.12 26.30
C CYS A 19 11.55 -16.80 25.59
N PHE A 20 12.28 -16.86 24.47
CA PHE A 20 12.43 -15.74 23.53
C PHE A 20 11.57 -15.96 22.29
N THR A 21 10.86 -14.91 21.89
CA THR A 21 10.24 -14.83 20.55
C THR A 21 11.02 -13.84 19.72
N HIS A 22 11.50 -14.29 18.55
CA HIS A 22 12.34 -13.48 17.66
C HIS A 22 11.53 -12.90 16.50
N TYR A 23 11.80 -11.64 16.18
CA TYR A 23 11.22 -10.90 15.04
C TYR A 23 12.35 -10.41 14.15
N ASN A 24 12.32 -10.83 12.90
CA ASN A 24 13.36 -10.54 11.90
C ASN A 24 12.74 -10.38 10.49
N THR A 25 13.56 -10.37 9.46
CA THR A 25 13.09 -10.23 8.07
C THR A 25 12.18 -11.36 7.63
N ALA A 26 12.34 -12.58 8.17
CA ALA A 26 11.49 -13.73 7.83
C ALA A 26 10.03 -13.55 8.33
N ASN A 27 9.82 -12.68 9.31
CA ASN A 27 8.47 -12.41 9.88
C ASN A 27 8.05 -10.94 9.79
N GLY A 28 8.55 -10.22 8.78
CA GLY A 28 8.00 -8.95 8.33
C GLY A 28 8.74 -7.69 8.80
N LEU A 29 9.97 -7.81 9.31
CA LEU A 29 10.82 -6.64 9.47
C LEU A 29 11.50 -6.26 8.15
N PRO A 30 11.82 -4.97 7.94
CA PRO A 30 12.55 -4.51 6.77
C PRO A 30 14.06 -4.80 6.86
N SER A 31 14.55 -5.16 8.05
CA SER A 31 15.96 -5.44 8.34
C SER A 31 16.11 -6.23 9.63
N ASP A 32 17.18 -7.01 9.70
CA ASP A 32 17.62 -7.72 10.91
C ASP A 32 18.46 -6.85 11.86
N VAL A 33 18.68 -5.58 11.51
CA VAL A 33 19.33 -4.59 12.37
C VAL A 33 18.26 -3.67 12.95
N ALA A 34 17.97 -3.83 14.23
CA ALA A 34 17.05 -2.99 14.99
C ALA A 34 17.82 -2.20 16.05
N PHE A 35 17.64 -0.88 16.08
CA PHE A 35 18.40 0.00 16.97
C PHE A 35 17.69 0.32 18.27
N GLN A 36 16.50 0.93 18.18
CA GLN A 36 15.75 1.35 19.37
C GLN A 36 14.25 1.12 19.20
N ILE A 37 13.59 0.93 20.35
CA ILE A 37 12.13 0.86 20.47
C ILE A 37 11.67 2.08 21.26
N ALA A 38 10.73 2.83 20.70
CA ALA A 38 10.00 3.89 21.39
C ALA A 38 8.52 3.51 21.43
N GLU A 39 7.93 3.52 22.62
CA GLU A 39 6.50 3.23 22.81
C GLU A 39 5.69 4.52 22.74
N ASP A 40 4.62 4.52 21.93
CA ASP A 40 3.70 5.65 21.88
C ASP A 40 2.63 5.58 22.98
N ASP A 41 1.75 6.60 23.03
CA ASP A 41 0.68 6.68 24.04
C ASP A 41 -0.42 5.62 23.88
N ASN A 42 -0.44 4.89 22.77
CA ASN A 42 -1.40 3.82 22.49
C ASN A 42 -0.78 2.42 22.73
N GLY A 43 0.47 2.36 23.19
CA GLY A 43 1.19 1.11 23.39
C GLY A 43 1.79 0.52 22.11
N MET A 44 1.78 1.25 20.99
CA MET A 44 2.42 0.83 19.76
C MET A 44 3.93 1.07 19.85
N PHE A 45 4.72 0.13 19.38
CA PHE A 45 6.18 0.25 19.31
C PHE A 45 6.63 0.81 17.99
N TRP A 46 7.51 1.78 18.07
CA TRP A 46 8.19 2.39 16.94
C TRP A 46 9.64 1.99 16.97
N ILE A 47 10.03 1.13 16.02
CA ILE A 47 11.34 0.49 16.02
C ILE A 47 12.17 1.06 14.87
N SER A 48 13.26 1.73 15.21
CA SER A 48 14.22 2.23 14.22
C SER A 48 15.14 1.11 13.75
N THR A 49 15.34 1.04 12.43
CA THR A 49 16.19 0.04 11.79
C THR A 49 17.19 0.69 10.82
N ASN A 50 18.05 -0.10 10.20
CA ASN A 50 18.90 0.41 9.11
C ASN A 50 18.17 0.47 7.75
N ASN A 51 16.90 0.01 7.67
CA ASN A 51 16.10 0.04 6.44
C ASN A 51 14.64 0.47 6.68
N GLY A 52 14.45 1.51 7.48
CA GLY A 52 13.14 2.10 7.74
C GLY A 52 12.72 2.11 9.19
N LEU A 53 11.55 2.68 9.44
CA LEU A 53 10.91 2.78 10.75
C LEU A 53 9.71 1.82 10.79
N VAL A 54 9.67 0.95 11.79
CA VAL A 54 8.63 -0.08 11.94
C VAL A 54 7.64 0.36 12.99
N ALA A 55 6.34 0.31 12.69
CA ALA A 55 5.26 0.35 13.66
C ALA A 55 4.84 -1.10 13.97
N PHE A 56 5.09 -1.54 15.19
CA PHE A 56 4.83 -2.89 15.67
C PHE A 56 3.81 -2.86 16.80
N ASP A 57 2.81 -3.72 16.70
CA ASP A 57 1.80 -3.91 17.72
C ASP A 57 2.24 -5.04 18.69
N PRO A 58 2.63 -4.71 19.93
CA PRO A 58 3.09 -5.72 20.87
C PRO A 58 1.96 -6.61 21.40
N ALA A 59 0.70 -6.17 21.36
CA ALA A 59 -0.45 -6.96 21.78
C ALA A 59 -0.81 -8.04 20.75
N GLU A 60 -0.84 -7.66 19.46
CA GLU A 60 -1.04 -8.61 18.37
C GLU A 60 0.25 -9.31 17.93
N ARG A 61 1.41 -8.88 18.45
CA ARG A 61 2.74 -9.38 18.09
C ARG A 61 3.02 -9.32 16.58
N LYS A 62 2.62 -8.22 15.96
CA LYS A 62 2.66 -8.09 14.50
C LYS A 62 3.16 -6.72 14.05
N THR A 63 3.97 -6.72 12.99
CA THR A 63 4.30 -5.50 12.23
C THR A 63 3.03 -4.98 11.55
N LYS A 64 2.64 -3.76 11.87
CA LYS A 64 1.49 -3.09 11.25
C LYS A 64 1.93 -2.32 10.00
N TYR A 65 3.03 -1.57 10.11
CA TYR A 65 3.51 -0.73 9.01
C TYR A 65 5.03 -0.64 9.02
N VAL A 66 5.58 -0.49 7.82
CA VAL A 66 7.00 -0.16 7.60
C VAL A 66 7.05 1.13 6.82
N TYR A 67 7.70 2.13 7.39
CA TYR A 67 7.92 3.43 6.77
C TYR A 67 9.33 3.50 6.20
N THR A 68 9.44 3.97 4.96
CA THR A 68 10.69 4.12 4.23
C THR A 68 10.72 5.45 3.49
N VAL A 69 11.79 5.76 2.80
CA VAL A 69 11.88 6.92 1.90
C VAL A 69 10.76 6.92 0.86
N ALA A 70 10.31 5.74 0.41
CA ALA A 70 9.15 5.61 -0.48
C ALA A 70 7.84 6.12 0.15
N ASN A 71 7.75 6.13 1.49
CA ASN A 71 6.62 6.67 2.27
C ASN A 71 6.89 8.09 2.81
N SER A 72 7.84 8.80 2.22
CA SER A 72 8.22 10.17 2.60
C SER A 72 9.01 10.29 3.92
N LEU A 73 9.70 9.24 4.36
CA LEU A 73 10.74 9.40 5.36
C LEU A 73 11.93 10.16 4.76
N LEU A 74 12.64 10.90 5.61
CA LEU A 74 13.87 11.59 5.23
C LEU A 74 14.97 10.60 4.84
N SER A 75 15.13 9.52 5.59
CA SER A 75 16.10 8.46 5.37
C SER A 75 15.58 7.11 5.82
N ASN A 76 16.06 6.02 5.22
CA ASN A 76 15.81 4.66 5.70
C ASN A 76 16.75 4.25 6.84
N GLN A 77 17.92 4.87 6.93
CA GLN A 77 18.95 4.48 7.88
C GLN A 77 18.92 5.36 9.12
N PHE A 78 18.62 4.75 10.25
CA PHE A 78 18.57 5.40 11.56
C PHE A 78 19.89 5.25 12.30
N ASN A 79 20.07 6.11 13.31
CA ASN A 79 21.25 6.10 14.17
C ASN A 79 21.01 5.37 15.47
N TYR A 80 22.07 4.87 16.07
CA TYR A 80 22.03 4.28 17.42
C TYR A 80 21.61 5.28 18.48
N LYS A 81 20.84 4.83 19.47
CA LYS A 81 20.48 5.58 20.67
C LYS A 81 19.98 7.00 20.40
N SER A 82 19.29 7.18 19.26
CA SER A 82 18.84 8.47 18.80
C SER A 82 17.31 8.53 18.68
N SER A 83 16.60 8.02 19.66
CA SER A 83 15.16 8.19 19.78
C SER A 83 14.79 8.88 21.09
N TYR A 84 13.73 9.68 21.04
CA TYR A 84 13.17 10.38 22.18
C TYR A 84 11.66 10.52 22.02
N LYS A 85 10.91 10.38 23.11
CA LYS A 85 9.50 10.69 23.21
C LYS A 85 9.32 11.88 24.09
N SER A 86 8.69 12.93 23.57
CA SER A 86 8.34 14.11 24.35
C SER A 86 7.02 13.93 25.12
N GLU A 87 6.79 14.81 26.09
CA GLU A 87 5.59 14.77 26.95
C GLU A 87 4.28 14.93 26.19
N ASP A 88 4.30 15.63 25.02
CA ASP A 88 3.15 15.80 24.14
C ASP A 88 2.87 14.57 23.24
N GLY A 89 3.65 13.50 23.40
CA GLY A 89 3.55 12.26 22.63
C GLY A 89 4.20 12.33 21.25
N THR A 90 4.98 13.35 20.95
CA THR A 90 5.78 13.43 19.73
C THR A 90 7.00 12.55 19.84
N LEU A 91 7.24 11.71 18.84
CA LEU A 91 8.41 10.87 18.72
C LEU A 91 9.47 11.53 17.83
N TYR A 92 10.71 11.40 18.25
CA TYR A 92 11.89 11.89 17.55
C TYR A 92 12.85 10.75 17.28
N PHE A 93 13.38 10.68 16.07
CA PHE A 93 14.36 9.70 15.66
C PHE A 93 15.46 10.35 14.84
N GLY A 94 16.71 10.17 15.24
CA GLY A 94 17.87 10.58 14.45
C GLY A 94 18.14 9.59 13.34
N CYS A 95 18.41 10.09 12.15
CA CYS A 95 18.86 9.31 11.00
C CYS A 95 20.11 9.95 10.39
N ILE A 96 20.72 9.29 9.40
CA ILE A 96 21.97 9.78 8.79
C ILE A 96 21.79 11.14 8.10
N GLU A 97 20.60 11.48 7.65
CA GLU A 97 20.27 12.72 6.94
C GLU A 97 19.66 13.80 7.83
N GLY A 98 19.47 13.52 9.13
CA GLY A 98 18.94 14.50 10.07
C GLY A 98 18.02 13.92 11.14
N LEU A 99 16.98 14.67 11.47
CA LEU A 99 16.00 14.34 12.52
C LEU A 99 14.61 14.14 11.91
N ILE A 100 13.98 13.04 12.26
CA ILE A 100 12.58 12.76 11.93
C ILE A 100 11.76 12.96 13.19
N SER A 101 10.68 13.73 13.11
CA SER A 101 9.72 13.93 14.20
C SER A 101 8.30 13.75 13.71
N PHE A 102 7.47 13.09 14.50
CA PHE A 102 6.06 12.89 14.17
C PHE A 102 5.22 12.58 15.42
N THR A 103 3.94 12.87 15.32
CA THR A 103 2.96 12.48 16.33
C THR A 103 2.18 11.26 15.80
N PRO A 104 2.27 10.07 16.42
CA PRO A 104 1.62 8.83 15.95
C PRO A 104 0.11 8.98 15.71
N LYS A 105 -0.59 9.73 16.58
CA LYS A 105 -2.03 10.03 16.43
C LYS A 105 -2.41 10.71 15.11
N ARG A 106 -1.48 11.47 14.50
CA ARG A 106 -1.70 12.12 13.19
C ARG A 106 -1.50 11.17 12.02
N LEU A 107 -0.59 10.22 12.13
CA LEU A 107 -0.33 9.23 11.09
C LEU A 107 -1.54 8.29 10.90
N ASN A 108 -2.12 7.81 12.00
CA ASN A 108 -3.28 6.92 11.95
C ASN A 108 -4.52 7.54 11.28
N LYS A 109 -4.72 8.86 11.43
CA LYS A 109 -5.83 9.56 10.75
C LYS A 109 -5.66 9.67 9.24
N GLN A 110 -4.43 9.66 8.74
CA GLN A 110 -4.16 9.80 7.31
C GLN A 110 -4.12 8.47 6.56
N GLN A 111 -3.88 7.36 7.26
CA GLN A 111 -3.78 6.02 6.66
C GLN A 111 -5.14 5.38 6.33
N ASN A 112 -6.21 5.81 7.00
CA ASN A 112 -7.55 5.24 6.80
C ASN A 112 -8.31 5.79 5.59
N LYS A 113 -7.72 6.69 4.80
CA LYS A 113 -8.36 7.21 3.60
C LYS A 113 -7.73 6.56 2.37
N LEU A 114 -8.35 5.48 1.92
CA LEU A 114 -8.00 4.89 0.63
C LEU A 114 -8.18 5.93 -0.47
N PRO A 115 -7.22 6.07 -1.38
CA PRO A 115 -7.35 6.98 -2.49
C PRO A 115 -8.50 6.53 -3.41
N PRO A 116 -9.23 7.46 -4.02
CA PRO A 116 -10.29 7.12 -4.96
C PRO A 116 -9.72 6.47 -6.22
N ILE A 117 -10.45 5.48 -6.73
CA ILE A 117 -10.17 4.81 -8.00
C ILE A 117 -11.07 5.41 -9.06
N TYR A 118 -10.53 5.71 -10.23
CA TYR A 118 -11.27 6.22 -11.36
C TYR A 118 -11.01 5.39 -12.61
N ILE A 119 -12.04 5.23 -13.43
CA ILE A 119 -11.88 4.78 -14.80
C ILE A 119 -11.52 6.02 -15.61
N THR A 120 -10.30 6.07 -16.11
CA THR A 120 -9.75 7.27 -16.78
C THR A 120 -9.85 7.22 -18.29
N ASP A 121 -9.95 6.01 -18.86
CA ASP A 121 -10.10 5.85 -20.28
C ASP A 121 -10.95 4.62 -20.63
N PHE A 122 -11.65 4.70 -21.75
CA PHE A 122 -12.39 3.62 -22.39
C PHE A 122 -12.07 3.63 -23.88
N SER A 123 -11.53 2.54 -24.39
CA SER A 123 -11.17 2.41 -25.81
C SER A 123 -11.81 1.15 -26.38
N LEU A 124 -12.49 1.28 -27.50
CA LEU A 124 -12.94 0.13 -28.29
C LEU A 124 -11.73 -0.52 -28.98
N LEU A 125 -11.66 -1.83 -28.91
CA LEU A 125 -10.66 -2.61 -29.63
C LEU A 125 -11.27 -3.01 -30.98
N ASP A 126 -10.81 -2.34 -32.04
CA ASP A 126 -11.14 -2.73 -33.40
C ASP A 126 -10.02 -3.60 -33.95
N PHE A 127 -10.35 -4.83 -34.32
CA PHE A 127 -9.42 -5.81 -34.90
C PHE A 127 -9.37 -5.65 -36.46
N SER A 128 -9.42 -4.43 -36.95
CA SER A 128 -9.11 -4.19 -38.35
C SER A 128 -7.63 -4.42 -38.64
N ASP A 129 -7.29 -4.91 -39.80
CA ASP A 129 -5.95 -5.38 -40.21
C ASP A 129 -4.81 -4.35 -40.08
N ASP A 130 -5.11 -3.09 -39.81
CA ASP A 130 -4.14 -1.99 -39.67
C ASP A 130 -3.76 -1.66 -38.22
N GLY A 131 -4.32 -2.38 -37.25
CA GLY A 131 -3.95 -2.23 -35.82
C GLY A 131 -4.35 -0.90 -35.15
N SER A 132 -5.21 -0.10 -35.79
CA SER A 132 -5.66 1.18 -35.23
C SER A 132 -6.71 1.02 -34.16
N THR A 133 -6.43 1.53 -32.97
CA THR A 133 -7.42 1.71 -31.90
C THR A 133 -8.23 2.96 -32.17
N SER A 134 -9.51 2.84 -32.52
CA SER A 134 -10.40 3.99 -32.66
C SER A 134 -11.04 4.32 -31.31
N THR A 135 -10.75 5.50 -30.79
CA THR A 135 -11.47 6.08 -29.65
C THR A 135 -12.82 6.61 -30.16
N LEU A 136 -13.89 5.87 -29.89
CA LEU A 136 -15.24 6.21 -30.39
C LEU A 136 -16.16 6.85 -29.33
N TYR A 137 -15.65 7.21 -28.17
CA TYR A 137 -16.46 7.82 -27.12
C TYR A 137 -16.16 9.30 -26.96
N ASP A 138 -17.10 10.12 -27.39
CA ASP A 138 -17.04 11.60 -27.35
C ASP A 138 -17.39 12.18 -25.96
N LYS A 139 -17.72 11.32 -24.99
CA LYS A 139 -18.02 11.72 -23.62
C LYS A 139 -16.97 11.19 -22.64
N SER A 140 -16.56 12.06 -21.73
CA SER A 140 -15.66 11.66 -20.65
C SER A 140 -16.25 10.49 -19.86
N ILE A 141 -15.57 9.34 -19.86
CA ILE A 141 -15.96 8.13 -19.10
C ILE A 141 -16.11 8.41 -17.61
N ILE A 142 -15.40 9.41 -17.08
CA ILE A 142 -15.40 9.78 -15.65
C ILE A 142 -16.80 10.27 -15.21
N ALA A 143 -17.60 10.77 -16.13
CA ALA A 143 -18.94 11.30 -15.86
C ALA A 143 -20.08 10.33 -16.26
N CYS A 144 -19.74 9.10 -16.67
CA CYS A 144 -20.72 8.11 -17.13
C CYS A 144 -20.88 7.00 -16.11
N ASP A 145 -22.11 6.81 -15.62
CA ASP A 145 -22.45 5.67 -14.74
C ASP A 145 -22.73 4.39 -15.54
N THR A 146 -23.18 4.54 -16.82
CA THR A 146 -23.58 3.41 -17.66
C THR A 146 -23.14 3.64 -19.12
N LEU A 147 -22.53 2.62 -19.72
CA LEU A 147 -22.15 2.58 -21.11
C LEU A 147 -23.07 1.65 -21.89
N TYR A 148 -23.62 2.12 -23.02
CA TYR A 148 -24.40 1.32 -23.94
C TYR A 148 -23.57 1.01 -25.18
N LEU A 149 -23.21 -0.27 -25.35
CA LEU A 149 -22.40 -0.75 -26.45
C LEU A 149 -23.29 -1.50 -27.47
N ARG A 150 -22.97 -1.35 -28.74
CA ARG A 150 -23.60 -2.11 -29.83
C ARG A 150 -23.02 -3.52 -29.89
N HIS A 151 -23.72 -4.44 -30.53
CA HIS A 151 -23.31 -5.85 -30.67
C HIS A 151 -21.90 -6.04 -31.32
N ASN A 152 -21.49 -5.12 -32.15
CA ASN A 152 -20.17 -5.13 -32.78
C ASN A 152 -19.09 -4.40 -31.96
N GLN A 153 -19.46 -3.81 -30.81
CA GLN A 153 -18.56 -3.11 -29.88
C GLN A 153 -18.28 -3.95 -28.64
N ASN A 154 -18.17 -5.27 -28.83
CA ASN A 154 -18.03 -6.26 -27.76
C ASN A 154 -16.58 -6.48 -27.28
N SER A 155 -15.65 -5.74 -27.83
CA SER A 155 -14.23 -5.79 -27.45
C SER A 155 -13.76 -4.38 -27.13
N PHE A 156 -13.26 -4.20 -25.91
CA PHE A 156 -12.85 -2.88 -25.41
C PHE A 156 -11.77 -3.00 -24.34
N SER A 157 -11.16 -1.89 -24.00
CA SER A 157 -10.26 -1.80 -22.85
C SER A 157 -10.67 -0.67 -21.92
N LEU A 158 -10.54 -0.92 -20.63
CA LEU A 158 -10.69 0.07 -19.55
C LEU A 158 -9.33 0.44 -19.00
N GLN A 159 -9.15 1.68 -18.60
CA GLN A 159 -7.95 2.12 -17.90
C GLN A 159 -8.34 2.63 -16.50
N LEU A 160 -7.68 2.07 -15.49
CA LEU A 160 -7.88 2.48 -14.10
C LEU A 160 -6.74 3.38 -13.65
N SER A 161 -7.09 4.39 -12.86
CA SER A 161 -6.10 5.21 -12.16
C SER A 161 -6.51 5.40 -10.70
N VAL A 162 -5.54 5.20 -9.83
CA VAL A 162 -5.64 5.54 -8.41
C VAL A 162 -5.05 6.93 -8.23
N LEU A 163 -5.87 7.91 -7.87
CA LEU A 163 -5.41 9.27 -7.66
C LEU A 163 -4.75 9.40 -6.28
N SER A 164 -3.47 9.07 -6.23
CA SER A 164 -2.65 9.26 -5.03
C SER A 164 -1.33 9.91 -5.40
N TYR A 165 -1.01 11.01 -4.70
CA TYR A 165 0.32 11.62 -4.76
C TYR A 165 1.36 10.85 -3.91
N ARG A 166 0.91 9.85 -3.15
CA ARG A 166 1.77 9.01 -2.31
C ARG A 166 1.97 7.66 -2.97
N LYS A 167 3.21 7.27 -3.16
CA LYS A 167 3.55 5.87 -3.45
C LYS A 167 3.35 5.09 -2.16
N SER A 168 2.29 4.31 -2.07
CA SER A 168 2.08 3.37 -0.97
C SER A 168 2.57 2.00 -1.43
N PRO A 169 3.74 1.53 -0.95
CA PRO A 169 4.17 0.17 -1.20
C PRO A 169 3.14 -0.80 -0.59
N GLY A 170 2.74 -1.79 -1.35
CA GLY A 170 1.74 -2.78 -0.92
C GLY A 170 0.28 -2.43 -1.24
N MET A 171 0.01 -1.38 -2.01
CA MET A 171 -1.32 -1.15 -2.55
C MET A 171 -1.53 -2.08 -3.75
N HIS A 172 -2.47 -3.00 -3.63
CA HIS A 172 -2.93 -3.89 -4.69
C HIS A 172 -4.27 -3.38 -5.20
N LEU A 173 -4.35 -3.19 -6.51
CA LEU A 173 -5.60 -2.83 -7.18
C LEU A 173 -6.19 -4.11 -7.77
N SER A 174 -7.43 -4.42 -7.42
CA SER A 174 -8.15 -5.57 -7.97
C SER A 174 -9.40 -5.11 -8.70
N TYR A 175 -9.75 -5.81 -9.74
CA TYR A 175 -10.94 -5.53 -10.54
C TYR A 175 -11.70 -6.80 -10.89
N ARG A 176 -12.99 -6.66 -11.22
CA ARG A 176 -13.86 -7.74 -11.67
C ARG A 176 -15.01 -7.17 -12.49
N MET A 177 -15.33 -7.82 -13.60
CA MET A 177 -16.56 -7.59 -14.36
C MET A 177 -17.61 -8.62 -13.92
N GLU A 178 -18.57 -8.20 -13.13
CA GLU A 178 -19.66 -9.05 -12.69
C GLU A 178 -20.52 -9.49 -13.90
N GLY A 179 -20.77 -10.81 -14.00
CA GLY A 179 -21.42 -11.44 -15.13
C GLY A 179 -20.44 -11.97 -16.20
N TYR A 180 -19.12 -11.74 -16.04
CA TYR A 180 -18.10 -12.25 -16.95
C TYR A 180 -16.92 -12.87 -16.22
N ASP A 181 -16.35 -12.20 -15.21
CA ASP A 181 -15.23 -12.72 -14.43
C ASP A 181 -15.75 -13.51 -13.22
N ASP A 182 -15.25 -14.72 -13.01
CA ASP A 182 -15.60 -15.55 -11.85
C ASP A 182 -14.91 -15.06 -10.58
N GLU A 183 -13.67 -14.57 -10.69
CA GLU A 183 -12.83 -14.14 -9.57
C GLU A 183 -12.34 -12.70 -9.74
N TRP A 184 -11.79 -12.16 -8.65
CA TRP A 184 -11.11 -10.87 -8.67
C TRP A 184 -9.73 -11.00 -9.33
N CYS A 185 -9.49 -10.20 -10.36
CA CYS A 185 -8.21 -10.13 -11.04
C CYS A 185 -7.34 -9.03 -10.40
N GLU A 186 -6.05 -9.26 -10.28
CA GLU A 186 -5.11 -8.19 -9.92
C GLU A 186 -4.88 -7.28 -11.12
N ALA A 187 -5.03 -5.98 -10.90
CA ALA A 187 -4.71 -5.02 -11.92
C ALA A 187 -3.17 -4.86 -12.00
N PRO A 188 -2.61 -4.81 -13.21
CA PRO A 188 -1.21 -4.44 -13.38
C PRO A 188 -0.99 -3.01 -12.85
N ALA A 189 0.22 -2.50 -12.97
CA ALA A 189 0.57 -1.17 -12.47
C ALA A 189 -0.46 -0.10 -12.87
N ASN A 190 -0.58 0.93 -12.01
CA ASN A 190 -1.50 2.06 -12.22
C ASN A 190 -1.41 2.62 -13.65
N GLY A 191 -2.56 2.83 -14.27
CA GLY A 191 -2.65 3.31 -15.65
C GLY A 191 -2.58 2.21 -16.73
N ALA A 192 -2.50 0.93 -16.36
CA ALA A 192 -2.54 -0.15 -17.31
C ALA A 192 -3.93 -0.35 -17.92
N LYS A 193 -3.97 -0.76 -19.18
CA LYS A 193 -5.20 -1.08 -19.89
C LYS A 193 -5.66 -2.50 -19.53
N LEU A 194 -6.94 -2.63 -19.21
CA LEU A 194 -7.62 -3.89 -18.88
C LEU A 194 -8.47 -4.31 -20.09
N PRO A 195 -8.00 -5.24 -20.90
CA PRO A 195 -8.72 -5.64 -22.12
C PRO A 195 -9.85 -6.62 -21.79
N TYR A 196 -10.99 -6.40 -22.41
CA TYR A 196 -12.11 -7.34 -22.47
C TYR A 196 -12.41 -7.62 -23.96
N ALA A 197 -12.40 -8.88 -24.34
CA ALA A 197 -12.58 -9.29 -25.72
C ALA A 197 -13.81 -10.17 -25.88
N LYS A 198 -14.62 -9.90 -26.92
CA LYS A 198 -15.76 -10.73 -27.33
C LYS A 198 -16.78 -10.98 -26.21
N LEU A 199 -17.09 -9.95 -25.41
CA LEU A 199 -18.16 -10.07 -24.39
C LEU A 199 -19.47 -10.48 -25.04
N PRO A 200 -20.16 -11.51 -24.52
CA PRO A 200 -21.53 -11.85 -24.95
C PRO A 200 -22.50 -10.70 -24.71
N PRO A 201 -23.62 -10.60 -25.44
CA PRO A 201 -24.66 -9.63 -25.14
C PRO A 201 -25.22 -9.86 -23.72
N GLY A 202 -25.27 -8.79 -22.92
CA GLY A 202 -25.71 -8.86 -21.53
C GLY A 202 -25.57 -7.55 -20.78
N ASN A 203 -25.93 -7.58 -19.51
CA ASN A 203 -25.67 -6.48 -18.57
C ASN A 203 -24.52 -6.87 -17.66
N TYR A 204 -23.56 -6.00 -17.53
CA TYR A 204 -22.36 -6.22 -16.75
C TYR A 204 -22.12 -5.07 -15.80
N THR A 205 -21.53 -5.34 -14.64
CA THR A 205 -21.11 -4.30 -13.69
C THR A 205 -19.62 -4.43 -13.44
N PHE A 206 -18.87 -3.35 -13.68
CA PHE A 206 -17.46 -3.31 -13.43
C PHE A 206 -17.19 -2.84 -12.00
N HIS A 207 -16.40 -3.60 -11.27
CA HIS A 207 -15.97 -3.31 -9.90
C HIS A 207 -14.45 -3.16 -9.83
N ALA A 208 -13.98 -2.18 -9.05
CA ALA A 208 -12.57 -2.01 -8.71
C ALA A 208 -12.39 -1.69 -7.22
N ARG A 209 -11.35 -2.24 -6.60
CA ARG A 209 -11.03 -2.05 -5.18
C ARG A 209 -9.55 -2.04 -4.90
#